data_272decef989f7982522e8bc316987305
#
_entry.id   272decef989f7982522e8bc316987305
#
_cell.length_a   1.000
_cell.length_b   1.000
_cell.length_c   1.000
_cell.angle_alpha   90.00
_cell.angle_beta   90.00
_cell.angle_gamma   90.00
#
_symmetry.space_group_name_H-M   'P 1'
#
loop_
_entity.id
_entity.type
_entity.pdbx_description
1 polymer ?
#
loop_
_entity_poly.entity_id
_entity_poly.type
_entity_poly.pdbx_seq_one_letter_code
_entity_poly.pdbx_strand_id
1 'polypeptide(L)'
;MNFLFKQQRKILVLASILNLIGSLMAIISPPFFFFQFFKYKPDLVSTFPYLAMYHYLFWGVGLIMGIAYWMAAVDPVKNKIVLFIGALGKLLAAVFWLMLFMQGEGKWLMLAGVISDGILGLVMLYLYFGKNRETVQDPKT
;
A
#
# COMPACT_ATOMS: atom_id res chain seq x y z
N MET A 1 -17.43 20.72 -2.43
CA MET A 1 -16.73 19.45 -2.74
C MET A 1 -15.35 19.47 -2.09
N ASN A 2 -15.03 18.49 -1.22
CA ASN A 2 -13.81 18.48 -0.42
C ASN A 2 -12.55 18.32 -1.32
N PHE A 3 -11.45 18.98 -0.95
CA PHE A 3 -10.18 18.96 -1.66
C PHE A 3 -9.69 17.53 -1.97
N LEU A 4 -9.78 16.61 -1.00
CA LEU A 4 -9.35 15.23 -1.17
C LEU A 4 -10.13 14.48 -2.27
N PHE A 5 -11.42 14.73 -2.42
CA PHE A 5 -12.20 14.11 -3.51
C PHE A 5 -11.77 14.62 -4.89
N LYS A 6 -11.40 15.90 -5.00
CA LYS A 6 -10.84 16.45 -6.26
C LYS A 6 -9.49 15.80 -6.60
N GLN A 7 -8.72 15.40 -5.59
CA GLN A 7 -7.40 14.79 -5.77
C GLN A 7 -7.43 13.25 -5.79
N GLN A 8 -8.61 12.62 -5.64
CA GLN A 8 -8.74 11.16 -5.52
C GLN A 8 -7.97 10.40 -6.60
N ARG A 9 -8.11 10.80 -7.86
CA ARG A 9 -7.39 10.17 -8.98
C ARG A 9 -5.87 10.26 -8.81
N LYS A 10 -5.34 11.41 -8.44
CA LYS A 10 -3.89 11.61 -8.24
C LYS A 10 -3.37 10.78 -7.07
N ILE A 11 -4.15 10.68 -5.99
CA ILE A 11 -3.81 9.86 -4.81
C ILE A 11 -3.73 8.39 -5.20
N LEU A 12 -4.69 7.89 -5.97
CA LEU A 12 -4.71 6.51 -6.46
C LEU A 12 -3.56 6.21 -7.43
N VAL A 13 -3.24 7.15 -8.34
CA VAL A 13 -2.06 7.02 -9.22
C VAL A 13 -0.78 6.97 -8.41
N LEU A 14 -0.63 7.84 -7.40
CA LEU A 14 0.54 7.82 -6.51
C LEU A 14 0.64 6.49 -5.76
N ALA A 15 -0.46 6.01 -5.18
CA ALA A 15 -0.49 4.73 -4.49
C ALA A 15 -0.15 3.55 -5.42
N SER A 16 -0.63 3.59 -6.68
CA SER A 16 -0.28 2.62 -7.71
C SER A 16 1.22 2.60 -7.98
N ILE A 17 1.80 3.76 -8.28
CA ILE A 17 3.23 3.89 -8.59
C ILE A 17 4.09 3.38 -7.43
N LEU A 18 3.79 3.79 -6.20
CA LEU A 18 4.54 3.34 -5.01
C LEU A 18 4.46 1.83 -4.83
N ASN A 19 3.27 1.23 -5.00
CA ASN A 19 3.11 -0.22 -4.89
C ASN A 19 3.83 -0.96 -6.03
N LEU A 20 3.70 -0.50 -7.28
CA LEU A 20 4.35 -1.15 -8.43
C LEU A 20 5.87 -1.09 -8.31
N ILE A 21 6.44 0.09 -8.05
CA ILE A 21 7.89 0.26 -7.92
C ILE A 21 8.43 -0.53 -6.73
N GLY A 22 7.81 -0.41 -5.54
CA GLY A 22 8.23 -1.11 -4.34
C GLY A 22 8.17 -2.62 -4.51
N SER A 23 7.08 -3.14 -5.08
CA SER A 23 6.91 -4.58 -5.31
C SER A 23 7.86 -5.11 -6.37
N LEU A 24 8.04 -4.41 -7.48
CA LEU A 24 9.00 -4.81 -8.52
C LEU A 24 10.42 -4.84 -7.97
N MET A 25 10.83 -3.80 -7.24
CA MET A 25 12.15 -3.74 -6.63
C MET A 25 12.38 -4.90 -5.66
N ALA A 26 11.38 -5.23 -4.83
CA ALA A 26 11.47 -6.32 -3.88
C ALA A 26 11.50 -7.70 -4.54
N ILE A 27 10.79 -7.90 -5.66
CA ILE A 27 10.74 -9.17 -6.39
C ILE A 27 12.01 -9.37 -7.23
N ILE A 28 12.47 -8.33 -7.95
CA ILE A 28 13.60 -8.43 -8.88
C ILE A 28 14.92 -8.52 -8.11
N SER A 29 15.04 -7.79 -7.02
CA SER A 29 16.27 -7.75 -6.23
C SER A 29 15.98 -7.83 -4.72
N PRO A 30 15.55 -9.02 -4.20
CA PRO A 30 15.30 -9.22 -2.78
C PRO A 30 16.49 -8.80 -1.89
N PRO A 31 17.75 -9.15 -2.22
CA PRO A 31 18.90 -8.75 -1.40
C PRO A 31 19.01 -7.23 -1.25
N PHE A 32 18.82 -6.48 -2.34
CA PHE A 32 18.84 -5.02 -2.31
C PHE A 32 17.72 -4.46 -1.44
N PHE A 33 16.49 -5.00 -1.59
CA PHE A 33 15.34 -4.61 -0.80
C PHE A 33 15.59 -4.84 0.70
N PHE A 34 16.03 -6.06 1.08
CA PHE A 34 16.37 -6.36 2.47
C PHE A 34 17.48 -5.46 3.01
N PHE A 35 18.49 -5.18 2.22
CA PHE A 35 19.57 -4.27 2.62
C PHE A 35 19.07 -2.86 2.95
N GLN A 36 18.06 -2.36 2.25
CA GLN A 36 17.51 -1.01 2.47
C GLN A 36 16.62 -0.94 3.72
N PHE A 37 15.79 -1.94 3.96
CA PHE A 37 14.74 -1.87 4.97
C PHE A 37 15.07 -2.62 6.26
N PHE A 38 15.90 -3.67 6.20
CA PHE A 38 16.18 -4.54 7.33
C PHE A 38 17.65 -4.50 7.73
N LYS A 39 17.90 -4.86 8.98
CA LYS A 39 19.26 -5.02 9.52
C LYS A 39 19.88 -6.38 9.16
N TYR A 40 19.07 -7.32 8.67
CA TYR A 40 19.53 -8.66 8.29
C TYR A 40 20.41 -8.66 7.05
N LYS A 41 21.23 -9.70 6.96
CA LYS A 41 22.01 -9.95 5.75
C LYS A 41 21.11 -10.39 4.60
N PRO A 42 21.40 -9.97 3.36
CA PRO A 42 20.62 -10.29 2.17
C PRO A 42 20.41 -11.81 1.93
N ASP A 43 21.32 -12.63 2.43
CA ASP A 43 21.33 -14.09 2.19
C ASP A 43 20.19 -14.85 2.90
N LEU A 44 19.45 -14.20 3.79
CA LEU A 44 18.39 -14.83 4.57
C LEU A 44 17.30 -15.43 3.67
N VAL A 45 16.99 -14.77 2.55
CA VAL A 45 15.97 -15.25 1.60
C VAL A 45 16.43 -16.51 0.85
N SER A 46 17.72 -16.59 0.50
CA SER A 46 18.28 -17.75 -0.20
C SER A 46 18.46 -18.95 0.73
N THR A 47 18.68 -18.70 2.03
CA THR A 47 18.91 -19.75 3.03
C THR A 47 17.62 -20.41 3.51
N PHE A 48 16.47 -19.69 3.45
CA PHE A 48 15.18 -20.20 3.93
C PHE A 48 14.12 -20.14 2.83
N PRO A 49 13.88 -21.24 2.07
CA PRO A 49 12.96 -21.27 0.94
C PRO A 49 11.53 -20.81 1.26
N TYR A 50 11.02 -21.11 2.49
CA TYR A 50 9.67 -20.65 2.86
C TYR A 50 9.62 -19.13 3.08
N LEU A 51 10.68 -18.52 3.60
CA LEU A 51 10.75 -17.05 3.72
C LEU A 51 10.77 -16.39 2.34
N ALA A 52 11.47 -17.00 1.37
CA ALA A 52 11.44 -16.57 -0.01
C ALA A 52 10.02 -16.65 -0.58
N MET A 53 9.31 -17.77 -0.35
CA MET A 53 7.92 -17.94 -0.80
C MET A 53 7.01 -16.86 -0.22
N TYR A 54 7.06 -16.61 1.09
CA TYR A 54 6.25 -15.55 1.72
C TYR A 54 6.62 -14.16 1.20
N HIS A 55 7.91 -13.91 0.97
CA HIS A 55 8.38 -12.67 0.39
C HIS A 55 7.76 -12.41 -0.99
N TYR A 56 7.86 -13.39 -1.90
CA TYR A 56 7.30 -13.25 -3.26
C TYR A 56 5.77 -13.19 -3.25
N LEU A 57 5.09 -13.93 -2.38
CA LEU A 57 3.64 -13.84 -2.20
C LEU A 57 3.21 -12.44 -1.75
N PHE A 58 3.85 -11.91 -0.72
CA PHE A 58 3.53 -10.58 -0.17
C PHE A 58 3.71 -9.49 -1.24
N TRP A 59 4.85 -9.50 -1.93
CA TRP A 59 5.11 -8.50 -2.95
C TRP A 59 4.34 -8.74 -4.25
N GLY A 60 3.97 -9.98 -4.55
CA GLY A 60 3.03 -10.32 -5.62
C GLY A 60 1.65 -9.71 -5.38
N VAL A 61 1.14 -9.79 -4.15
CA VAL A 61 -0.09 -9.08 -3.74
C VAL A 61 0.08 -7.57 -3.88
N GLY A 62 1.26 -7.02 -3.51
CA GLY A 62 1.59 -5.61 -3.70
C GLY A 62 1.50 -5.16 -5.17
N LEU A 63 2.00 -5.99 -6.11
CA LEU A 63 1.87 -5.74 -7.56
C LEU A 63 0.41 -5.71 -8.00
N ILE A 64 -0.38 -6.73 -7.61
CA ILE A 64 -1.81 -6.80 -7.93
C ILE A 64 -2.53 -5.57 -7.41
N MET A 65 -2.26 -5.16 -6.17
CA MET A 65 -2.84 -3.95 -5.59
C MET A 65 -2.39 -2.68 -6.32
N GLY A 66 -1.16 -2.61 -6.80
CA GLY A 66 -0.68 -1.50 -7.63
C GLY A 66 -1.52 -1.36 -8.92
N ILE A 67 -1.78 -2.47 -9.60
CA ILE A 67 -2.65 -2.51 -10.79
C ILE A 67 -4.10 -2.12 -10.42
N ALA A 68 -4.62 -2.65 -9.33
CA ALA A 68 -5.98 -2.34 -8.86
C ALA A 68 -6.14 -0.83 -8.54
N TYR A 69 -5.15 -0.18 -7.93
CA TYR A 69 -5.17 1.26 -7.71
C TYR A 69 -5.15 2.06 -9.01
N TRP A 70 -4.41 1.58 -10.03
CA TRP A 70 -4.44 2.19 -11.35
C TRP A 70 -5.84 2.11 -11.96
N MET A 71 -6.46 0.93 -11.93
CA MET A 71 -7.83 0.73 -12.42
C MET A 71 -8.83 1.62 -11.67
N ALA A 72 -8.67 1.73 -10.35
CA ALA A 72 -9.50 2.62 -9.54
C ALA A 72 -9.25 4.12 -9.83
N ALA A 73 -8.05 4.49 -10.26
CA ALA A 73 -7.75 5.85 -10.69
C ALA A 73 -8.42 6.19 -12.04
N VAL A 74 -8.57 5.21 -12.93
CA VAL A 74 -9.28 5.38 -14.22
C VAL A 74 -10.79 5.56 -13.98
N ASP A 75 -11.39 4.67 -13.18
CA ASP A 75 -12.82 4.74 -12.83
C ASP A 75 -13.01 4.54 -11.32
N PRO A 76 -12.96 5.64 -10.53
CA PRO A 76 -13.08 5.56 -9.07
C PRO A 76 -14.47 5.17 -8.57
N VAL A 77 -15.50 5.32 -9.39
CA VAL A 77 -16.88 4.96 -9.02
C VAL A 77 -17.08 3.46 -9.11
N LYS A 78 -16.73 2.89 -10.26
CA LYS A 78 -16.86 1.46 -10.52
C LYS A 78 -15.97 0.63 -9.61
N ASN A 79 -14.76 1.10 -9.33
CA ASN A 79 -13.75 0.38 -8.57
C ASN A 79 -13.63 0.84 -7.11
N LYS A 80 -14.72 1.37 -6.54
CA LYS A 80 -14.73 1.94 -5.17
C LYS A 80 -14.26 0.94 -4.10
N ILE A 81 -14.57 -0.35 -4.27
CA ILE A 81 -14.17 -1.39 -3.31
C ILE A 81 -12.64 -1.49 -3.15
N VAL A 82 -11.88 -1.13 -4.19
CA VAL A 82 -10.41 -1.09 -4.14
C VAL A 82 -9.90 -0.10 -3.09
N LEU A 83 -10.62 1.02 -2.87
CA LEU A 83 -10.27 1.98 -1.81
C LEU A 83 -10.35 1.34 -0.43
N PHE A 84 -11.39 0.54 -0.16
CA PHE A 84 -11.58 -0.09 1.14
C PHE A 84 -10.54 -1.20 1.37
N ILE A 85 -10.43 -2.14 0.44
CA ILE A 85 -9.48 -3.25 0.54
C ILE A 85 -8.04 -2.72 0.61
N GLY A 86 -7.73 -1.73 -0.24
CA GLY A 86 -6.42 -1.09 -0.26
C GLY A 86 -6.08 -0.34 1.02
N ALA A 87 -7.07 0.33 1.61
CA ALA A 87 -6.89 1.02 2.89
C ALA A 87 -6.56 0.04 4.01
N LEU A 88 -7.32 -1.08 4.12
CA LEU A 88 -7.05 -2.11 5.12
C LEU A 88 -5.68 -2.73 4.93
N GLY A 89 -5.29 -3.06 3.69
CA GLY A 89 -3.98 -3.62 3.38
C GLY A 89 -2.84 -2.68 3.76
N LYS A 90 -2.98 -1.39 3.47
CA LYS A 90 -1.96 -0.39 3.82
C LYS A 90 -1.86 -0.13 5.32
N LEU A 91 -2.98 -0.05 6.02
CA LEU A 91 -2.96 0.11 7.48
C LEU A 91 -2.35 -1.12 8.16
N LEU A 92 -2.69 -2.32 7.69
CA LEU A 92 -2.09 -3.56 8.19
C LEU A 92 -0.58 -3.58 7.92
N ALA A 93 -0.14 -3.22 6.71
CA ALA A 93 1.27 -3.11 6.37
C ALA A 93 2.00 -2.10 7.28
N ALA A 94 1.41 -0.91 7.51
CA ALA A 94 1.98 0.09 8.41
C ALA A 94 2.16 -0.45 9.83
N VAL A 95 1.18 -1.19 10.35
CA VAL A 95 1.28 -1.82 11.68
C VAL A 95 2.42 -2.85 11.71
N PHE A 96 2.52 -3.74 10.72
CA PHE A 96 3.60 -4.73 10.66
C PHE A 96 4.98 -4.10 10.52
N TRP A 97 5.13 -3.08 9.66
CA TRP A 97 6.39 -2.34 9.52
C TRP A 97 6.79 -1.68 10.84
N LEU A 98 5.82 -1.07 11.55
CA LEU A 98 6.06 -0.44 12.84
C LEU A 98 6.48 -1.47 13.90
N MET A 99 5.81 -2.61 13.97
CA MET A 99 6.17 -3.70 14.90
C MET A 99 7.60 -4.18 14.66
N LEU A 100 7.98 -4.45 13.41
CA LEU A 100 9.33 -4.87 13.06
C LEU A 100 10.37 -3.80 13.41
N PHE A 101 10.05 -2.53 13.19
CA PHE A 101 10.93 -1.42 13.57
C PHE A 101 11.12 -1.35 15.09
N MET A 102 10.04 -1.48 15.88
CA MET A 102 10.09 -1.47 17.34
C MET A 102 10.85 -2.67 17.91
N GLN A 103 10.84 -3.81 17.26
CA GLN A 103 11.64 -5.01 17.60
C GLN A 103 13.13 -4.82 17.28
N GLY A 104 13.51 -3.68 16.71
CA GLY A 104 14.90 -3.39 16.36
C GLY A 104 15.39 -4.01 15.06
N GLU A 105 14.49 -4.64 14.29
CA GLU A 105 14.81 -5.35 13.05
C GLU A 105 14.88 -4.45 11.82
N GLY A 106 14.20 -3.30 11.88
CA GLY A 106 14.11 -2.34 10.80
C GLY A 106 15.16 -1.24 10.82
N LYS A 107 15.53 -0.74 9.64
CA LYS A 107 16.27 0.50 9.45
C LYS A 107 15.32 1.69 9.41
N TRP A 108 15.86 2.91 9.55
CA TRP A 108 15.06 4.14 9.54
C TRP A 108 14.15 4.30 8.30
N LEU A 109 14.57 3.77 7.15
CA LEU A 109 13.77 3.80 5.91
C LEU A 109 12.45 3.04 6.06
N MET A 110 12.36 2.07 6.97
CA MET A 110 11.11 1.38 7.28
C MET A 110 10.05 2.33 7.84
N LEU A 111 10.44 3.36 8.60
CA LEU A 111 9.51 4.39 9.08
C LEU A 111 8.88 5.20 7.95
N ALA A 112 9.58 5.42 6.84
CA ALA A 112 8.99 6.04 5.66
C ALA A 112 7.87 5.17 5.09
N GLY A 113 8.04 3.84 5.09
CA GLY A 113 6.98 2.88 4.75
C GLY A 113 5.78 2.96 5.70
N VAL A 114 6.03 2.98 7.03
CA VAL A 114 4.97 3.14 8.05
C VAL A 114 4.15 4.41 7.81
N ILE A 115 4.83 5.54 7.61
CA ILE A 115 4.17 6.85 7.43
C ILE A 115 3.39 6.86 6.11
N SER A 116 4.00 6.43 5.01
CA SER A 116 3.35 6.44 3.70
C SER A 116 2.14 5.52 3.64
N ASP A 117 2.25 4.29 4.13
CA ASP A 117 1.15 3.33 4.13
C ASP A 117 0.06 3.75 5.14
N GLY A 118 0.44 4.27 6.30
CA GLY A 118 -0.50 4.79 7.29
C GLY A 118 -1.33 5.96 6.74
N ILE A 119 -0.68 6.98 6.18
CA ILE A 119 -1.36 8.15 5.60
C ILE A 119 -2.25 7.74 4.42
N LEU A 120 -1.72 6.96 3.48
CA LEU A 120 -2.48 6.51 2.31
C LEU A 120 -3.67 5.65 2.72
N GLY A 121 -3.51 4.76 3.70
CA GLY A 121 -4.59 3.94 4.24
C GLY A 121 -5.72 4.79 4.82
N LEU A 122 -5.40 5.77 5.68
CA LEU A 122 -6.38 6.69 6.26
C LEU A 122 -7.08 7.54 5.20
N VAL A 123 -6.34 8.07 4.24
CA VAL A 123 -6.92 8.86 3.14
C VAL A 123 -7.85 8.02 2.28
N MET A 124 -7.49 6.77 1.96
CA MET A 124 -8.36 5.86 1.19
C MET A 124 -9.64 5.51 1.95
N LEU A 125 -9.58 5.27 3.27
CA LEU A 125 -10.78 5.08 4.10
C LEU A 125 -11.67 6.32 4.07
N TYR A 126 -11.09 7.51 4.24
CA TYR A 126 -11.84 8.75 4.18
C TYR A 126 -12.54 8.92 2.83
N LEU A 127 -11.85 8.65 1.72
CA LEU A 127 -12.42 8.71 0.37
C LEU A 127 -13.54 7.67 0.17
N TYR A 128 -13.36 6.46 0.72
CA TYR A 128 -14.38 5.43 0.65
C TYR A 128 -15.67 5.80 1.37
N PHE A 129 -15.59 6.22 2.62
CA PHE A 129 -16.77 6.55 3.42
C PHE A 129 -17.37 7.91 3.08
N GLY A 130 -16.55 8.89 2.74
CA GLY A 130 -17.01 10.25 2.43
C GLY A 130 -17.93 10.32 1.20
N LYS A 131 -17.64 9.52 0.18
CA LYS A 131 -18.47 9.49 -1.05
C LYS A 131 -19.87 8.90 -0.83
N ASN A 132 -20.07 8.07 0.19
CA ASN A 132 -21.40 7.55 0.54
C ASN A 132 -22.32 8.60 1.14
N ARG A 133 -21.77 9.70 1.68
CA ARG A 133 -22.60 10.78 2.27
C ARG A 133 -23.18 11.72 1.23
N GLU A 134 -22.49 11.93 0.11
CA GLU A 134 -22.99 12.81 -0.96
C GLU A 134 -24.16 12.17 -1.74
N THR A 135 -24.16 10.85 -1.92
CA THR A 135 -25.25 10.13 -2.62
C THR A 135 -26.54 10.02 -1.80
N VAL A 136 -26.47 10.18 -0.46
CA VAL A 136 -27.64 10.14 0.44
C VAL A 136 -28.27 11.51 0.62
N GLN A 137 -27.54 12.59 0.33
CA GLN A 137 -28.03 13.97 0.55
C GLN A 137 -28.67 14.65 -0.67
N ASP A 138 -28.74 13.99 -1.83
CA ASP A 138 -29.46 14.52 -3.00
C ASP A 138 -30.67 13.64 -3.37
N PRO A 139 -31.83 13.79 -2.66
CA PRO A 139 -33.05 13.10 -3.00
C PRO A 139 -33.87 13.85 -4.08
N LYS A 140 -33.22 14.74 -4.84
CA LYS A 140 -33.87 15.53 -5.91
C LYS A 140 -33.24 15.19 -7.25
N THR A 141 -33.57 14.06 -7.80
CA THR A 141 -33.74 13.82 -9.24
C THR A 141 -34.69 12.65 -9.42
#